data_5171132b13a21ad45bd00cf481fb795a
#
_entry.id   5171132b13a21ad45bd00cf481fb795a
#
_cell.length_a   1.000
_cell.length_b   1.000
_cell.length_c   1.000
_cell.angle_alpha   90.00
_cell.angle_beta   90.00
_cell.angle_gamma   90.00
#
_symmetry.space_group_name_H-M   'P 1'
#
loop_
_entity.id
_entity.type
_entity.pdbx_description
1 polymer ?
#
loop_
_entity_poly.entity_id
_entity_poly.type
_entity_poly.pdbx_seq_one_letter_code
_entity_poly.pdbx_strand_id
1 'polypeptide(L)'
;FLVECHDRRLRHIDLAADALGHDKDFVAFLVNFFARYGIDRDSFERDVLMLVRRYAACVHLLPATADNYFSKPGGLLRLGLETAFFSLQGTDAHIFSGRMSISARRQLEPRWRHATFIAGLCCELHRLMSHIIVTDAAGEAWPAFLRPLADWLASRGSERYFLRWRPQA
;
A
#
# COMPACT_ATOMS: atom_id res chain seq x y z
N PHE A 1 7.40 -2.43 -20.52
CA PHE A 1 6.20 -1.61 -20.28
C PHE A 1 6.68 -0.22 -19.91
N LEU A 2 6.28 0.81 -20.65
CA LEU A 2 6.57 2.21 -20.35
C LEU A 2 5.47 2.70 -19.40
N VAL A 3 5.83 3.12 -18.20
CA VAL A 3 4.92 3.82 -17.29
C VAL A 3 5.29 5.30 -17.35
N GLU A 4 4.43 6.11 -17.97
CA GLU A 4 4.58 7.57 -17.99
C GLU A 4 3.92 8.15 -16.73
N CYS A 5 4.69 8.79 -15.89
CA CYS A 5 4.20 9.58 -14.78
C CYS A 5 3.98 11.02 -15.27
N HIS A 6 2.74 11.41 -15.54
CA HIS A 6 2.42 12.62 -16.31
C HIS A 6 2.23 13.88 -15.48
N ASP A 7 2.40 13.86 -14.15
CA ASP A 7 2.20 15.09 -13.37
C ASP A 7 3.15 15.25 -12.17
N ARG A 8 3.95 16.32 -12.21
CA ARG A 8 4.79 16.80 -11.10
C ARG A 8 3.99 17.31 -9.90
N ARG A 9 2.66 17.46 -10.00
CA ARG A 9 1.79 18.06 -8.98
C ARG A 9 1.06 17.05 -8.12
N LEU A 10 1.08 15.78 -8.48
CA LEU A 10 0.46 14.75 -7.66
C LEU A 10 1.33 14.51 -6.41
N ARG A 11 1.06 15.31 -5.40
CA ARG A 11 1.50 15.01 -4.04
C ARG A 11 1.08 13.58 -3.74
N HIS A 12 1.89 12.82 -3.02
CA HIS A 12 1.73 11.37 -2.76
C HIS A 12 0.34 10.91 -2.28
N ILE A 13 -0.54 11.84 -1.92
CA ILE A 13 -1.95 11.61 -1.56
C ILE A 13 -2.84 11.50 -2.80
N ASP A 14 -2.55 12.32 -3.81
CA ASP A 14 -3.38 12.38 -5.01
C ASP A 14 -3.10 11.13 -5.87
N LEU A 15 -1.87 10.59 -5.85
CA LEU A 15 -1.55 9.30 -6.49
C LEU A 15 -2.27 8.13 -5.81
N ALA A 16 -2.35 8.12 -4.48
CA ALA A 16 -3.16 7.14 -3.77
C ALA A 16 -4.66 7.38 -4.04
N ALA A 17 -5.08 8.65 -4.12
CA ALA A 17 -6.46 9.02 -4.43
C ALA A 17 -6.80 8.79 -5.91
N ASP A 18 -5.87 9.01 -6.86
CA ASP A 18 -6.10 8.75 -8.29
C ASP A 18 -5.93 7.29 -8.67
N ALA A 19 -5.02 6.55 -8.03
CA ALA A 19 -4.97 5.09 -8.17
C ALA A 19 -6.18 4.42 -7.51
N LEU A 20 -6.71 5.03 -6.44
CA LEU A 20 -7.99 4.75 -5.81
C LEU A 20 -9.13 5.56 -6.45
N GLY A 21 -8.83 6.46 -7.37
CA GLY A 21 -9.60 7.61 -7.87
C GLY A 21 -10.95 7.32 -8.50
N HIS A 22 -11.37 6.10 -8.52
CA HIS A 22 -12.76 5.71 -8.76
C HIS A 22 -13.44 5.16 -7.50
N ASP A 23 -12.70 5.01 -6.37
CA ASP A 23 -13.22 4.45 -5.14
C ASP A 23 -13.12 5.43 -3.96
N LYS A 24 -13.80 6.58 -4.06
CA LYS A 24 -14.12 7.41 -2.88
C LYS A 24 -14.80 6.57 -1.80
N ASP A 25 -15.50 5.53 -2.20
CA ASP A 25 -16.15 4.54 -1.34
C ASP A 25 -15.13 3.71 -0.54
N PHE A 26 -13.96 3.41 -1.08
CA PHE A 26 -12.92 2.64 -0.37
C PHE A 26 -12.25 3.45 0.75
N VAL A 27 -11.92 4.72 0.51
CA VAL A 27 -11.37 5.61 1.56
C VAL A 27 -12.43 5.88 2.63
N ALA A 28 -13.67 6.17 2.23
CA ALA A 28 -14.79 6.34 3.15
C ALA A 28 -15.06 5.06 3.96
N PHE A 29 -14.90 3.91 3.33
CA PHE A 29 -15.00 2.61 3.97
C PHE A 29 -13.90 2.41 5.03
N LEU A 30 -12.63 2.66 4.72
CA LEU A 30 -11.53 2.56 5.69
C LEU A 30 -11.75 3.51 6.88
N VAL A 31 -12.14 4.76 6.62
CA VAL A 31 -12.48 5.74 7.68
C VAL A 31 -13.60 5.21 8.57
N ASN A 32 -14.70 4.75 7.98
CA ASN A 32 -15.83 4.21 8.71
C ASN A 32 -15.49 2.92 9.47
N PHE A 33 -14.64 2.08 8.88
CA PHE A 33 -14.19 0.83 9.49
C PHE A 33 -13.38 1.11 10.77
N PHE A 34 -12.38 2.02 10.70
CA PHE A 34 -11.56 2.36 11.85
C PHE A 34 -12.34 3.14 12.93
N ALA A 35 -13.26 4.01 12.53
CA ALA A 35 -14.18 4.69 13.46
C ALA A 35 -15.03 3.69 14.28
N ARG A 36 -15.46 2.58 13.67
CA ARG A 36 -16.21 1.51 14.37
C ARG A 36 -15.38 0.80 15.46
N TYR A 37 -14.07 0.84 15.37
CA TYR A 37 -13.17 0.24 16.38
C TYR A 37 -12.70 1.24 17.45
N GLY A 38 -13.31 2.42 17.51
CA GLY A 38 -13.00 3.43 18.51
C GLY A 38 -11.68 4.16 18.26
N ILE A 39 -11.18 4.14 17.03
CA ILE A 39 -10.04 4.95 16.61
C ILE A 39 -10.57 6.32 16.22
N ASP A 40 -10.09 7.35 16.92
CA ASP A 40 -10.39 8.73 16.60
C ASP A 40 -9.71 9.17 15.28
N ARG A 41 -10.13 10.32 14.76
CA ARG A 41 -9.63 10.84 13.48
C ARG A 41 -8.12 11.07 13.49
N ASP A 42 -7.58 11.60 14.58
CA ASP A 42 -6.16 11.94 14.67
C ASP A 42 -5.31 10.66 14.71
N SER A 43 -5.78 9.64 15.43
CA SER A 43 -5.15 8.31 15.44
C SER A 43 -5.24 7.64 14.06
N PHE A 44 -6.37 7.77 13.36
CA PHE A 44 -6.51 7.27 11.99
C PHE A 44 -5.51 7.94 11.04
N GLU A 45 -5.40 9.25 11.07
CA GLU A 45 -4.46 9.98 10.20
C GLU A 45 -3.01 9.61 10.50
N ARG A 46 -2.65 9.52 11.78
CA ARG A 46 -1.29 9.20 12.21
C ARG A 46 -0.91 7.74 11.95
N ASP A 47 -1.78 6.79 12.28
CA ASP A 47 -1.42 5.38 12.37
C ASP A 47 -1.77 4.61 11.10
N VAL A 48 -2.80 5.04 10.37
CA VAL A 48 -3.29 4.37 9.16
C VAL A 48 -2.94 5.14 7.91
N LEU A 49 -3.39 6.39 7.81
CA LEU A 49 -3.25 7.15 6.58
C LEU A 49 -1.77 7.45 6.27
N MET A 50 -0.95 7.73 7.30
CA MET A 50 0.49 7.91 7.12
C MET A 50 1.14 6.63 6.58
N LEU A 51 0.74 5.46 7.07
CA LEU A 51 1.25 4.17 6.60
C LEU A 51 0.86 3.90 5.15
N VAL A 52 -0.41 4.15 4.78
CA VAL A 52 -0.88 4.02 3.39
C VAL A 52 -0.11 4.95 2.46
N ARG A 53 0.14 6.20 2.89
CA ARG A 53 0.96 7.16 2.12
C ARG A 53 2.39 6.67 1.90
N ARG A 54 3.04 6.13 2.94
CA ARG A 54 4.39 5.56 2.83
C ARG A 54 4.40 4.34 1.90
N TYR A 55 3.40 3.49 2.02
CA TYR A 55 3.22 2.35 1.13
C TYR A 55 3.05 2.82 -0.32
N ALA A 56 2.16 3.78 -0.58
CA ALA A 56 1.96 4.37 -1.90
C ALA A 56 3.25 4.97 -2.48
N ALA A 57 4.05 5.67 -1.66
CA ALA A 57 5.36 6.19 -2.09
C ALA A 57 6.35 5.07 -2.48
N CYS A 58 6.29 3.92 -1.77
CA CYS A 58 7.12 2.76 -2.10
C CYS A 58 6.72 2.10 -3.40
N VAL A 59 5.42 1.82 -3.58
CA VAL A 59 4.92 1.05 -4.72
C VAL A 59 4.57 1.92 -5.93
N HIS A 60 4.29 3.21 -5.71
CA HIS A 60 3.94 4.17 -6.75
C HIS A 60 2.87 3.60 -7.71
N LEU A 61 3.05 3.73 -9.02
CA LEU A 61 2.17 3.19 -10.05
C LEU A 61 2.56 1.78 -10.52
N LEU A 62 3.32 1.02 -9.73
CA LEU A 62 3.73 -0.32 -10.14
C LEU A 62 2.54 -1.28 -10.26
N PRO A 63 2.48 -2.10 -11.32
CA PRO A 63 1.55 -3.21 -11.40
C PRO A 63 1.98 -4.34 -10.46
N ALA A 64 1.02 -5.13 -9.98
CA ALA A 64 1.31 -6.31 -9.16
C ALA A 64 1.59 -7.56 -9.99
N THR A 65 1.03 -7.63 -11.21
CA THR A 65 1.08 -8.80 -12.08
C THR A 65 1.28 -8.37 -13.54
N ALA A 66 1.66 -9.31 -14.39
CA ALA A 66 1.91 -9.03 -15.80
C ALA A 66 0.62 -8.98 -16.65
N ASP A 67 -0.40 -9.76 -16.29
CA ASP A 67 -1.46 -10.17 -17.20
C ASP A 67 -2.88 -10.23 -16.62
N ASN A 68 -3.08 -9.96 -15.33
CA ASN A 68 -4.41 -10.03 -14.72
C ASN A 68 -4.97 -8.66 -14.30
N TYR A 69 -6.03 -8.68 -13.48
CA TYR A 69 -6.72 -7.49 -12.97
C TYR A 69 -5.78 -6.44 -12.36
N PHE A 70 -4.69 -6.85 -11.72
CA PHE A 70 -3.70 -5.98 -11.10
C PHE A 70 -2.51 -5.62 -12.02
N SER A 71 -2.62 -5.86 -13.32
CA SER A 71 -1.59 -5.52 -14.31
C SER A 71 -1.57 -4.04 -14.70
N LYS A 72 -2.60 -3.28 -14.32
CA LYS A 72 -2.70 -1.84 -14.62
C LYS A 72 -1.76 -1.02 -13.73
N PRO A 73 -1.40 0.22 -14.13
CA PRO A 73 -0.70 1.16 -13.26
C PRO A 73 -1.42 1.30 -11.90
N GLY A 74 -0.65 1.26 -10.80
CA GLY A 74 -1.21 1.27 -9.44
C GLY A 74 -1.75 -0.09 -8.95
N GLY A 75 -1.64 -1.15 -9.76
CA GLY A 75 -2.16 -2.47 -9.41
C GLY A 75 -1.59 -3.03 -8.11
N LEU A 76 -0.31 -2.76 -7.81
CA LEU A 76 0.30 -3.21 -6.56
C LEU A 76 -0.23 -2.45 -5.34
N LEU A 77 -0.48 -1.14 -5.47
CA LEU A 77 -1.13 -0.35 -4.44
C LEU A 77 -2.53 -0.89 -4.15
N ARG A 78 -3.31 -1.13 -5.19
CA ARG A 78 -4.66 -1.67 -5.09
C ARG A 78 -4.69 -3.05 -4.45
N LEU A 79 -3.82 -3.96 -4.89
CA LEU A 79 -3.70 -5.30 -4.31
C LEU A 79 -3.40 -5.24 -2.81
N GLY A 80 -2.43 -4.40 -2.39
CA GLY A 80 -2.09 -4.23 -0.97
C GLY A 80 -3.26 -3.70 -0.16
N LEU A 81 -3.99 -2.71 -0.67
CA LEU A 81 -5.15 -2.12 0.02
C LEU A 81 -6.32 -3.10 0.10
N GLU A 82 -6.66 -3.82 -0.97
CA GLU A 82 -7.70 -4.84 -0.96
C GLU A 82 -7.35 -5.99 0.00
N THR A 83 -6.08 -6.43 0.01
CA THR A 83 -5.63 -7.48 0.93
C THR A 83 -5.70 -7.01 2.39
N ALA A 84 -5.27 -5.78 2.67
CA ALA A 84 -5.38 -5.19 4.01
C ALA A 84 -6.82 -5.12 4.48
N PHE A 85 -7.71 -4.71 3.59
CA PHE A 85 -9.15 -4.63 3.85
C PHE A 85 -9.77 -5.98 4.19
N PHE A 86 -9.57 -7.00 3.35
CA PHE A 86 -10.12 -8.33 3.59
C PHE A 86 -9.49 -8.99 4.82
N SER A 87 -8.20 -8.78 5.06
CA SER A 87 -7.52 -9.24 6.28
C SER A 87 -8.17 -8.62 7.53
N LEU A 88 -8.49 -7.34 7.46
CA LEU A 88 -9.14 -6.62 8.54
C LEU A 88 -10.57 -7.11 8.78
N GLN A 89 -11.37 -7.33 7.71
CA GLN A 89 -12.70 -7.95 7.83
C GLN A 89 -12.62 -9.35 8.45
N GLY A 90 -11.61 -10.13 8.08
CA GLY A 90 -11.39 -11.47 8.67
C GLY A 90 -11.20 -11.43 10.18
N THR A 91 -10.75 -10.29 10.75
CA THR A 91 -10.59 -10.15 12.20
C THR A 91 -11.91 -10.18 12.97
N ASP A 92 -13.05 -9.87 12.33
CA ASP A 92 -14.35 -9.87 13.00
C ASP A 92 -14.79 -11.29 13.39
N ALA A 93 -14.30 -12.30 12.68
CA ALA A 93 -14.57 -13.72 12.97
C ALA A 93 -13.62 -14.33 14.00
N HIS A 94 -12.60 -13.59 14.47
CA HIS A 94 -11.53 -14.14 15.29
C HIS A 94 -11.38 -13.39 16.61
N ILE A 95 -11.16 -14.17 17.68
CA ILE A 95 -10.83 -13.65 19.01
C ILE A 95 -9.32 -13.84 19.23
N PHE A 96 -8.56 -12.79 19.04
CA PHE A 96 -7.09 -12.85 19.19
C PHE A 96 -6.60 -13.03 20.61
N SER A 97 -7.43 -12.70 21.61
CA SER A 97 -7.01 -12.62 23.01
C SER A 97 -7.08 -13.95 23.77
N GLY A 98 -7.59 -15.02 23.17
CA GLY A 98 -7.66 -16.33 23.81
C GLY A 98 -8.30 -16.27 25.21
N ARG A 99 -7.57 -16.71 26.24
CA ARG A 99 -8.00 -16.75 27.66
C ARG A 99 -7.66 -15.48 28.46
N MET A 100 -7.40 -14.37 27.84
CA MET A 100 -7.05 -13.11 28.51
C MET A 100 -8.22 -12.51 29.29
N SER A 101 -7.91 -11.66 30.29
CA SER A 101 -8.92 -10.89 31.00
C SER A 101 -9.63 -9.91 30.07
N ILE A 102 -10.85 -9.51 30.41
CA ILE A 102 -11.66 -8.56 29.61
C ILE A 102 -10.93 -7.22 29.43
N SER A 103 -10.24 -6.75 30.48
CA SER A 103 -9.46 -5.50 30.42
C SER A 103 -8.28 -5.59 29.47
N ALA A 104 -7.49 -6.67 29.55
CA ALA A 104 -6.38 -6.92 28.64
C ALA A 104 -6.87 -7.06 27.18
N ARG A 105 -8.00 -7.72 26.98
CA ARG A 105 -8.63 -7.87 25.67
C ARG A 105 -8.99 -6.53 25.07
N ARG A 106 -9.66 -5.64 25.81
CA ARG A 106 -10.04 -4.29 25.33
C ARG A 106 -8.83 -3.45 24.90
N GLN A 107 -7.68 -3.62 25.56
CA GLN A 107 -6.45 -2.89 25.22
C GLN A 107 -5.72 -3.47 24.00
N LEU A 108 -5.72 -4.80 23.85
CA LEU A 108 -4.91 -5.47 22.85
C LEU A 108 -5.65 -5.70 21.53
N GLU A 109 -6.96 -5.86 21.54
CA GLU A 109 -7.73 -6.16 20.33
C GLU A 109 -7.59 -5.09 19.22
N PRO A 110 -7.62 -3.77 19.51
CA PRO A 110 -7.35 -2.75 18.51
C PRO A 110 -5.94 -2.86 17.92
N ARG A 111 -4.94 -3.22 18.76
CA ARG A 111 -3.55 -3.38 18.30
C ARG A 111 -3.39 -4.59 17.37
N TRP A 112 -4.05 -5.71 17.69
CA TRP A 112 -4.06 -6.89 16.83
C TRP A 112 -4.71 -6.59 15.48
N ARG A 113 -5.83 -5.88 15.47
CA ARG A 113 -6.50 -5.45 14.24
C ARG A 113 -5.62 -4.55 13.40
N HIS A 114 -4.95 -3.58 14.02
CA HIS A 114 -4.01 -2.71 13.34
C HIS A 114 -2.81 -3.50 12.77
N ALA A 115 -2.24 -4.44 13.54
CA ALA A 115 -1.17 -5.31 13.05
C ALA A 115 -1.62 -6.17 11.85
N THR A 116 -2.85 -6.69 11.87
CA THR A 116 -3.42 -7.46 10.75
C THR A 116 -3.58 -6.59 9.51
N PHE A 117 -4.03 -5.34 9.66
CA PHE A 117 -4.10 -4.38 8.56
C PHE A 117 -2.71 -4.12 7.94
N ILE A 118 -1.70 -3.87 8.78
CA ILE A 118 -0.32 -3.65 8.32
C ILE A 118 0.22 -4.89 7.59
N ALA A 119 0.01 -6.06 8.15
CA ALA A 119 0.45 -7.32 7.56
C ALA A 119 -0.20 -7.54 6.19
N GLY A 120 -1.51 -7.31 6.08
CA GLY A 120 -2.23 -7.39 4.80
C GLY A 120 -1.74 -6.38 3.77
N LEU A 121 -1.50 -5.12 4.19
CA LEU A 121 -1.00 -4.08 3.32
C LEU A 121 0.39 -4.40 2.75
N CYS A 122 1.25 -4.98 3.59
CA CYS A 122 2.65 -5.22 3.24
C CYS A 122 2.94 -6.61 2.69
N CYS A 123 1.97 -7.53 2.65
CA CYS A 123 2.22 -8.94 2.28
C CYS A 123 2.83 -9.11 0.89
N GLU A 124 2.50 -8.24 -0.05
CA GLU A 124 2.96 -8.29 -1.44
C GLU A 124 4.17 -7.37 -1.73
N LEU A 125 4.73 -6.68 -0.72
CA LEU A 125 5.91 -5.81 -0.91
C LEU A 125 7.15 -6.56 -1.43
N HIS A 126 7.25 -7.86 -1.15
CA HIS A 126 8.35 -8.69 -1.66
C HIS A 126 8.44 -8.66 -3.19
N ARG A 127 7.34 -8.38 -3.91
CA ARG A 127 7.32 -8.30 -5.38
C ARG A 127 8.25 -7.23 -5.93
N LEU A 128 8.46 -6.14 -5.18
CA LEU A 128 9.40 -5.08 -5.57
C LEU A 128 10.83 -5.59 -5.76
N MET A 129 11.19 -6.62 -5.01
CA MET A 129 12.54 -7.19 -5.03
C MET A 129 12.63 -8.47 -5.86
N SER A 130 11.59 -9.30 -5.84
CA SER A 130 11.61 -10.63 -6.44
C SER A 130 11.06 -10.69 -7.86
N HIS A 131 10.09 -9.82 -8.23
CA HIS A 131 9.36 -9.96 -9.50
C HIS A 131 9.65 -8.81 -10.48
N ILE A 132 10.06 -7.65 -10.00
CA ILE A 132 10.12 -6.41 -10.79
C ILE A 132 11.53 -5.86 -10.82
N ILE A 133 11.93 -5.29 -11.95
CA ILE A 133 13.10 -4.43 -12.10
C ILE A 133 12.58 -3.12 -12.66
N VAL A 134 12.88 -2.01 -11.97
CA VAL A 134 12.57 -0.66 -12.43
C VAL A 134 13.86 0.05 -12.78
N THR A 135 13.87 0.72 -13.92
CA THR A 135 15.01 1.55 -14.38
C THR A 135 14.51 2.94 -14.78
N ASP A 136 15.32 3.96 -14.58
CA ASP A 136 15.06 5.30 -15.09
C ASP A 136 15.37 5.41 -16.60
N ALA A 137 15.21 6.62 -17.16
CA ALA A 137 15.51 6.90 -18.56
C ALA A 137 17.00 6.74 -18.93
N ALA A 138 17.89 6.82 -17.93
CA ALA A 138 19.33 6.59 -18.09
C ALA A 138 19.72 5.11 -17.98
N GLY A 139 18.76 4.21 -17.70
CA GLY A 139 19.00 2.79 -17.53
C GLY A 139 19.48 2.40 -16.12
N GLU A 140 19.49 3.35 -15.18
CA GLU A 140 19.89 3.08 -13.79
C GLU A 140 18.78 2.32 -13.05
N ALA A 141 19.15 1.29 -12.30
CA ALA A 141 18.19 0.46 -11.60
C ALA A 141 17.80 1.06 -10.24
N TRP A 142 16.51 1.03 -9.95
CA TRP A 142 15.98 1.45 -8.66
C TRP A 142 16.39 0.47 -7.55
N PRO A 143 17.02 0.96 -6.46
CA PRO A 143 17.37 0.14 -5.31
C PRO A 143 16.17 -0.01 -4.36
N ALA A 144 15.25 -0.91 -4.68
CA ALA A 144 13.93 -1.06 -4.05
C ALA A 144 13.95 -1.22 -2.51
N PHE A 145 15.03 -1.81 -1.95
CA PHE A 145 15.15 -2.00 -0.50
C PHE A 145 15.81 -0.81 0.24
N LEU A 146 16.33 0.19 -0.48
CA LEU A 146 16.98 1.34 0.12
C LEU A 146 16.10 2.58 0.13
N ARG A 147 15.25 2.76 -0.89
CA ARG A 147 14.47 3.97 -1.08
C ARG A 147 13.10 3.68 -1.68
N PRO A 148 12.05 4.40 -1.24
CA PRO A 148 10.77 4.44 -1.95
C PRO A 148 10.95 4.85 -3.40
N LEU A 149 10.14 4.28 -4.30
CA LEU A 149 10.24 4.58 -5.74
C LEU A 149 9.99 6.06 -6.03
N ALA A 150 9.01 6.67 -5.38
CA ALA A 150 8.71 8.09 -5.55
C ALA A 150 9.88 9.00 -5.18
N ASP A 151 10.55 8.72 -4.05
CA ASP A 151 11.70 9.50 -3.58
C ASP A 151 12.91 9.31 -4.51
N TRP A 152 13.10 8.10 -5.02
CA TRP A 152 14.18 7.81 -5.95
C TRP A 152 13.97 8.54 -7.28
N LEU A 153 12.77 8.51 -7.86
CA LEU A 153 12.41 9.22 -9.08
C LEU A 153 12.59 10.73 -8.91
N ALA A 154 12.15 11.28 -7.78
CA ALA A 154 12.33 12.70 -7.46
C ALA A 154 13.82 13.08 -7.39
N SER A 155 14.64 12.26 -6.74
CA SER A 155 16.10 12.50 -6.64
C SER A 155 16.82 12.43 -7.99
N ARG A 156 16.28 11.68 -8.95
CA ARG A 156 16.81 11.55 -10.31
C ARG A 156 16.26 12.60 -11.27
N GLY A 157 15.27 13.40 -10.86
CA GLY A 157 14.56 14.33 -11.75
C GLY A 157 13.86 13.60 -12.90
N SER A 158 13.54 12.31 -12.74
CA SER A 158 12.99 11.48 -13.78
C SER A 158 11.46 11.46 -13.68
N GLU A 159 10.81 11.79 -14.78
CA GLU A 159 9.35 11.73 -14.91
C GLU A 159 8.87 10.39 -15.49
N ARG A 160 9.80 9.57 -15.96
CA ARG A 160 9.52 8.32 -16.64
C ARG A 160 10.39 7.21 -16.08
N TYR A 161 9.82 6.02 -16.00
CA TYR A 161 10.58 4.83 -15.67
C TYR A 161 10.10 3.64 -16.49
N PHE A 162 10.97 2.65 -16.61
CA PHE A 162 10.72 1.43 -17.35
C PHE A 162 10.61 0.27 -16.37
N LEU A 163 9.64 -0.59 -16.60
CA LEU A 163 9.42 -1.78 -15.80
C LEU A 163 9.70 -3.03 -16.63
N ARG A 164 10.44 -3.93 -16.04
CA ARG A 164 10.68 -5.26 -16.58
C ARG A 164 10.37 -6.32 -15.51
N TRP A 165 9.67 -7.36 -15.90
CA TRP A 165 9.47 -8.53 -15.05
C TRP A 165 10.76 -9.36 -14.99
N ARG A 166 11.11 -9.85 -13.80
CA ARG A 166 12.19 -10.81 -13.67
C ARG A 166 11.74 -12.12 -14.29
N PRO A 167 12.64 -12.84 -15.00
CA PRO A 167 12.36 -14.22 -15.37
C PRO A 167 12.06 -14.99 -14.08
N GLN A 168 10.97 -15.73 -14.08
CA GLN A 168 10.71 -16.68 -13.00
C GLN A 168 11.78 -17.77 -13.10
N ALA A 169 12.53 -17.95 -12.02
CA ALA A 169 13.51 -19.02 -11.92
C ALA A 169 12.82 -20.38 -11.77
#